data_a644462e48c732fd342f9a1401eb4f4e
#
_entry.id   a644462e48c732fd342f9a1401eb4f4e
#
_cell.length_a   1.000
_cell.length_b   1.000
_cell.length_c   1.000
_cell.angle_alpha   90.00
_cell.angle_beta   90.00
_cell.angle_gamma   90.00
#
_symmetry.space_group_name_H-M   'P 1'
#
loop_
_entity.id
_entity.type
_entity.pdbx_description
1 polymer ?
#
loop_
_entity_poly.entity_id
_entity_poly.type
_entity_poly.pdbx_seq_one_letter_code
_entity_poly.pdbx_strand_id
1 'polypeptide(L)'
;MIITITALGEYMADTQDEPIVGRRYQLEDATSGTGAQNRAFHALLSEYYRTLLWSYQGSGYNAGATFDEFRNLIKRKLGAGFESFVYAEIVDGRPVIRDAKTYAEIPEAVRRDPHLKELVRGRLKSWADYSKKERRTTMDGLITEMVEVGVNTPHFREIMEGMEATFK
;
A
#
# COMPACT_ATOMS: atom_id res chain seq x y z
N MET A 1 -9.17 -14.49 15.21
CA MET A 1 -10.02 -13.84 16.24
C MET A 1 -9.64 -12.36 16.27
N ILE A 2 -10.59 -11.48 16.08
CA ILE A 2 -10.42 -10.02 16.24
C ILE A 2 -10.98 -9.67 17.62
N ILE A 3 -10.19 -8.99 18.44
CA ILE A 3 -10.62 -8.50 19.74
C ILE A 3 -10.70 -6.98 19.64
N THR A 4 -11.88 -6.42 19.91
CA THR A 4 -12.08 -4.97 19.95
C THR A 4 -12.00 -4.50 21.39
N ILE A 5 -11.07 -3.60 21.70
CA ILE A 5 -10.95 -2.98 23.01
C ILE A 5 -11.86 -1.75 23.02
N THR A 6 -12.82 -1.71 23.92
CA THR A 6 -13.70 -0.56 24.13
C THR A 6 -13.03 0.49 25.02
N ALA A 7 -13.54 1.70 25.02
CA ALA A 7 -13.04 2.80 25.85
C ALA A 7 -13.08 2.54 27.37
N LEU A 8 -13.78 1.49 27.79
CA LEU A 8 -13.90 1.06 29.20
C LEU A 8 -12.96 -0.10 29.55
N GLY A 9 -12.06 -0.49 28.65
CA GLY A 9 -11.17 -1.62 28.86
C GLY A 9 -11.81 -3.00 28.69
N GLU A 10 -13.05 -3.05 28.26
CA GLU A 10 -13.71 -4.28 27.85
C GLU A 10 -13.24 -4.70 26.46
N TYR A 11 -13.18 -6.00 26.21
CA TYR A 11 -12.88 -6.52 24.87
C TYR A 11 -14.04 -7.36 24.37
N MET A 12 -14.33 -7.24 23.09
CA MET A 12 -15.26 -8.10 22.38
C MET A 12 -14.51 -8.93 21.36
N ALA A 13 -14.73 -10.24 21.37
CA ALA A 13 -14.23 -11.13 20.35
C ALA A 13 -15.22 -11.19 19.19
N ASP A 14 -14.76 -10.80 17.99
CA ASP A 14 -15.54 -10.91 16.75
C ASP A 14 -15.41 -12.34 16.18
N THR A 15 -15.90 -13.29 16.93
CA THR A 15 -15.95 -14.72 16.53
C THR A 15 -17.07 -15.41 17.31
N GLN A 16 -17.64 -16.43 16.70
CA GLN A 16 -18.63 -17.29 17.35
C GLN A 16 -18.01 -18.27 18.37
N ASP A 17 -16.67 -18.37 18.38
CA ASP A 17 -15.95 -19.26 19.27
C ASP A 17 -15.52 -18.53 20.54
N GLU A 18 -15.79 -19.12 21.70
CA GLU A 18 -15.32 -18.61 22.98
C GLU A 18 -13.79 -18.61 23.06
N PRO A 19 -13.18 -17.54 23.65
CA PRO A 19 -11.74 -17.50 23.85
C PRO A 19 -11.27 -18.65 24.76
N ILE A 20 -10.29 -19.41 24.29
CA ILE A 20 -9.70 -20.52 25.07
C ILE A 20 -8.69 -19.93 26.06
N VAL A 21 -8.90 -20.17 27.35
CA VAL A 21 -7.98 -19.73 28.41
C VAL A 21 -6.57 -20.31 28.19
N GLY A 22 -5.57 -19.44 28.29
CA GLY A 22 -4.15 -19.82 28.11
C GLY A 22 -3.66 -19.79 26.65
N ARG A 23 -4.53 -19.62 25.67
CA ARG A 23 -4.13 -19.44 24.27
C ARG A 23 -3.73 -17.97 24.02
N ARG A 24 -2.61 -17.78 23.31
CA ARG A 24 -2.21 -16.44 22.88
C ARG A 24 -2.97 -16.04 21.62
N TYR A 25 -3.55 -14.86 21.62
CA TYR A 25 -4.24 -14.25 20.48
C TYR A 25 -3.50 -12.99 20.07
N GLN A 26 -3.39 -12.77 18.76
CA GLN A 26 -2.85 -11.52 18.24
C GLN A 26 -3.99 -10.49 18.22
N LEU A 27 -3.76 -9.36 18.89
CA LEU A 27 -4.66 -8.22 18.82
C LEU A 27 -4.37 -7.47 17.51
N GLU A 28 -5.37 -7.36 16.66
CA GLU A 28 -5.31 -6.54 15.46
C GLU A 28 -6.29 -5.36 15.62
N ASP A 29 -5.84 -4.16 15.24
CA ASP A 29 -6.74 -3.01 15.14
C ASP A 29 -7.83 -3.35 14.11
N ALA A 30 -9.11 -3.18 14.48
CA ALA A 30 -10.24 -3.46 13.59
C ALA A 30 -10.22 -2.61 12.30
N THR A 31 -9.52 -1.47 12.32
CA THR A 31 -9.32 -0.59 11.16
C THR A 31 -8.09 -0.96 10.34
N SER A 32 -7.14 -1.72 10.91
CA SER A 32 -5.94 -2.16 10.20
C SER A 32 -6.26 -3.25 9.19
N GLY A 33 -5.42 -3.37 8.16
CA GLY A 33 -5.56 -4.45 7.19
C GLY A 33 -5.19 -5.81 7.79
N THR A 34 -5.85 -6.86 7.33
CA THR A 34 -5.63 -8.22 7.83
C THR A 34 -4.35 -8.86 7.28
N GLY A 35 -3.82 -9.87 8.01
CA GLY A 35 -2.71 -10.68 7.51
C GLY A 35 -3.05 -11.40 6.19
N ALA A 36 -4.31 -11.80 5.99
CA ALA A 36 -4.79 -12.37 4.74
C ALA A 36 -4.71 -11.39 3.58
N GLN A 37 -5.14 -10.13 3.77
CA GLN A 37 -5.00 -9.08 2.77
C GLN A 37 -3.54 -8.79 2.44
N ASN A 38 -2.66 -8.82 3.43
CA ASN A 38 -1.24 -8.62 3.22
C ASN A 38 -0.64 -9.73 2.34
N ARG A 39 -0.94 -10.99 2.64
CA ARG A 39 -0.48 -12.13 1.83
C ARG A 39 -1.02 -12.07 0.40
N ALA A 40 -2.31 -11.78 0.23
CA ALA A 40 -2.93 -11.67 -1.08
C ALA A 40 -2.31 -10.54 -1.92
N PHE A 41 -2.09 -9.37 -1.34
CA PHE A 41 -1.43 -8.26 -2.03
C PHE A 41 -0.03 -8.63 -2.52
N HIS A 42 0.79 -9.24 -1.66
CA HIS A 42 2.14 -9.66 -2.06
C HIS A 42 2.13 -10.77 -3.11
N ALA A 43 1.17 -11.70 -3.05
CA ALA A 43 1.02 -12.75 -4.05
C ALA A 43 0.64 -12.17 -5.43
N LEU A 44 -0.37 -11.29 -5.47
CA LEU A 44 -0.77 -10.58 -6.70
C LEU A 44 0.38 -9.76 -7.28
N LEU A 45 1.06 -9.00 -6.44
CA LEU A 45 2.16 -8.15 -6.86
C LEU A 45 3.33 -8.96 -7.44
N SER A 46 3.67 -10.09 -6.81
CA SER A 46 4.71 -11.00 -7.28
C SER A 46 4.35 -11.64 -8.61
N GLU A 47 3.07 -12.04 -8.77
CA GLU A 47 2.58 -12.61 -10.01
C GLU A 47 2.60 -11.58 -11.15
N TYR A 48 2.17 -10.35 -10.88
CA TYR A 48 2.18 -9.28 -11.87
C TYR A 48 3.61 -8.92 -12.29
N TYR A 49 4.51 -8.76 -11.33
CA TYR A 49 5.93 -8.47 -11.61
C TYR A 49 6.57 -9.55 -12.50
N ARG A 50 6.33 -10.80 -12.17
CA ARG A 50 6.84 -11.94 -12.93
C ARG A 50 6.28 -11.99 -14.35
N THR A 51 4.99 -11.77 -14.51
CA THR A 51 4.30 -11.76 -15.82
C THR A 51 4.79 -10.62 -16.70
N LEU A 52 4.98 -9.42 -16.14
CA LEU A 52 5.52 -8.27 -16.87
C LEU A 52 6.95 -8.52 -17.37
N LEU A 53 7.81 -9.11 -16.55
CA LEU A 53 9.17 -9.43 -16.96
C LEU A 53 9.22 -10.38 -18.16
N TRP A 54 8.27 -11.30 -18.26
CA TRP A 54 8.20 -12.24 -19.39
C TRP A 54 7.55 -11.64 -20.64
N SER A 55 6.54 -10.80 -20.50
CA SER A 55 5.79 -10.23 -21.62
C SER A 55 6.43 -9.00 -22.23
N TYR A 56 7.31 -8.32 -21.50
CA TYR A 56 7.87 -7.02 -21.90
C TYR A 56 9.32 -7.05 -22.36
N GLN A 57 9.80 -8.11 -22.92
CA GLN A 57 11.09 -8.12 -23.64
C GLN A 57 11.13 -7.18 -24.87
N GLY A 58 10.32 -6.15 -24.93
CA GLY A 58 10.28 -5.24 -26.07
C GLY A 58 9.65 -3.87 -25.87
N SER A 59 9.03 -3.57 -24.78
CA SER A 59 8.32 -2.30 -24.62
C SER A 59 8.63 -1.59 -23.32
N GLY A 60 9.72 -0.84 -23.22
CA GLY A 60 9.90 0.36 -22.40
C GLY A 60 9.49 0.43 -20.90
N TYR A 61 8.80 -0.52 -20.37
CA TYR A 61 8.53 -0.67 -18.96
C TYR A 61 9.74 -1.32 -18.31
N ASN A 62 10.60 -0.50 -17.73
CA ASN A 62 11.70 -0.83 -16.84
C ASN A 62 12.16 -2.31 -16.84
N ALA A 63 12.65 -2.79 -17.97
CA ALA A 63 13.48 -3.99 -18.00
C ALA A 63 14.66 -3.71 -17.06
N GLY A 64 14.59 -4.24 -15.81
CA GLY A 64 15.63 -4.01 -14.80
C GLY A 64 15.14 -3.35 -13.50
N ALA A 65 13.87 -2.94 -13.38
CA ALA A 65 13.34 -2.48 -12.11
C ALA A 65 13.35 -3.63 -11.08
N THR A 66 13.83 -3.36 -9.89
CA THR A 66 13.74 -4.31 -8.76
C THR A 66 12.28 -4.50 -8.35
N PHE A 67 11.98 -5.59 -7.66
CA PHE A 67 10.64 -5.82 -7.12
C PHE A 67 10.18 -4.69 -6.20
N ASP A 68 11.08 -4.09 -5.42
CA ASP A 68 10.78 -2.97 -4.53
C ASP A 68 10.43 -1.69 -5.31
N GLU A 69 11.12 -1.40 -6.39
CA GLU A 69 10.80 -0.28 -7.28
C GLU A 69 9.44 -0.49 -7.95
N PHE A 70 9.17 -1.69 -8.42
CA PHE A 70 7.87 -2.06 -8.98
C PHE A 70 6.75 -1.93 -7.95
N ARG A 71 6.93 -2.46 -6.74
CA ARG A 71 5.98 -2.31 -5.64
C ARG A 71 5.68 -0.84 -5.34
N ASN A 72 6.70 0.00 -5.30
CA ASN A 72 6.55 1.43 -5.06
C ASN A 72 5.83 2.12 -6.24
N LEU A 73 6.06 1.69 -7.47
CA LEU A 73 5.33 2.18 -8.65
C LEU A 73 3.83 1.88 -8.52
N ILE A 74 3.48 0.62 -8.20
CA ILE A 74 2.09 0.21 -8.00
C ILE A 74 1.44 0.98 -6.85
N LYS A 75 2.13 1.17 -5.74
CA LYS A 75 1.64 1.98 -4.61
C LYS A 75 1.42 3.44 -4.97
N ARG A 76 2.26 4.04 -5.82
CA ARG A 76 2.04 5.40 -6.33
C ARG A 76 0.82 5.51 -7.20
N LYS A 77 0.59 4.51 -8.05
CA LYS A 77 -0.49 4.50 -9.03
C LYS A 77 -1.85 4.17 -8.41
N LEU A 78 -1.90 3.17 -7.55
CA LEU A 78 -3.13 2.56 -7.06
C LEU A 78 -3.32 2.66 -5.54
N GLY A 79 -2.29 3.05 -4.82
CA GLY A 79 -2.26 3.02 -3.36
C GLY A 79 -2.90 4.23 -2.67
N ALA A 80 -2.77 4.28 -1.35
CA ALA A 80 -3.34 5.32 -0.49
C ALA A 80 -2.59 6.68 -0.54
N GLY A 81 -1.65 6.84 -1.46
CA GLY A 81 -0.91 8.08 -1.64
C GLY A 81 0.28 8.24 -0.69
N PHE A 82 0.55 9.48 -0.32
CA PHE A 82 1.70 9.86 0.49
C PHE A 82 1.31 10.12 1.94
N GLU A 83 2.14 9.72 2.88
CA GLU A 83 1.98 10.02 4.31
C GLU A 83 2.56 11.38 4.70
N SER A 84 3.58 11.84 3.95
CA SER A 84 4.25 13.12 4.17
C SER A 84 5.03 13.53 2.92
N PHE A 85 5.51 14.77 2.93
CA PHE A 85 6.36 15.33 1.90
C PHE A 85 7.63 15.91 2.52
N VAL A 86 8.74 15.79 1.80
CA VAL A 86 10.01 16.45 2.11
C VAL A 86 10.28 17.47 1.03
N TYR A 87 10.68 18.68 1.42
CA TYR A 87 10.97 19.76 0.49
C TYR A 87 12.18 20.58 0.97
N ALA A 88 12.79 21.29 0.06
CA ALA A 88 13.84 22.26 0.37
C ALA A 88 13.25 23.69 0.41
N GLU A 89 13.63 24.45 1.40
CA GLU A 89 13.32 25.88 1.54
C GLU A 89 14.62 26.67 1.60
N ILE A 90 14.68 27.83 0.98
CA ILE A 90 15.83 28.71 1.09
C ILE A 90 15.63 29.68 2.25
N VAL A 91 16.45 29.53 3.29
CA VAL A 91 16.46 30.39 4.47
C VAL A 91 17.84 31.08 4.56
N ASP A 92 17.86 32.37 4.57
CA ASP A 92 19.12 33.20 4.58
C ASP A 92 20.12 32.73 3.50
N GLY A 93 19.63 32.45 2.31
CA GLY A 93 20.44 32.01 1.16
C GLY A 93 20.96 30.57 1.25
N ARG A 94 20.50 29.76 2.21
CA ARG A 94 20.92 28.38 2.39
C ARG A 94 19.72 27.41 2.26
N PRO A 95 19.90 26.27 1.62
CA PRO A 95 18.85 25.25 1.55
C PRO A 95 18.66 24.57 2.93
N VAL A 96 17.42 24.54 3.39
CA VAL A 96 16.99 23.84 4.61
C VAL A 96 15.96 22.81 4.23
N ILE A 97 16.12 21.57 4.67
CA ILE A 97 15.18 20.49 4.44
C ILE A 97 14.07 20.54 5.49
N ARG A 98 12.82 20.45 5.01
CA ARG A 98 11.60 20.48 5.82
C ARG A 98 10.69 19.33 5.48
N ASP A 99 9.83 18.98 6.43
CA ASP A 99 8.74 18.02 6.26
C ASP A 99 7.38 18.74 6.30
N ALA A 100 6.42 18.23 5.52
CA ALA A 100 5.01 18.63 5.54
C ALA A 100 4.14 17.38 5.53
N LYS A 101 3.00 17.39 6.23
CA LYS A 101 2.05 16.26 6.22
C LYS A 101 1.29 16.19 4.91
N THR A 102 0.97 17.32 4.35
CA THR A 102 0.23 17.42 3.08
C THR A 102 0.98 18.33 2.10
N TYR A 103 0.71 18.14 0.80
CA TYR A 103 1.28 19.02 -0.23
C TYR A 103 0.83 20.49 -0.06
N ALA A 104 -0.36 20.72 0.49
CA ALA A 104 -0.89 22.05 0.72
C ALA A 104 -0.14 22.83 1.81
N GLU A 105 0.47 22.14 2.77
CA GLU A 105 1.29 22.73 3.84
C GLU A 105 2.65 23.20 3.37
N ILE A 106 3.12 22.77 2.19
CA ILE A 106 4.36 23.25 1.60
C ILE A 106 4.18 24.74 1.26
N PRO A 107 5.11 25.62 1.67
CA PRO A 107 5.01 27.05 1.40
C PRO A 107 4.77 27.36 -0.08
N GLU A 108 3.91 28.33 -0.36
CA GLU A 108 3.53 28.68 -1.73
C GLU A 108 4.75 29.10 -2.56
N ALA A 109 5.72 29.78 -1.94
CA ALA A 109 6.99 30.15 -2.57
C ALA A 109 7.75 28.93 -3.13
N VAL A 110 7.79 27.81 -2.37
CA VAL A 110 8.40 26.56 -2.82
C VAL A 110 7.58 25.91 -3.95
N ARG A 111 6.24 25.91 -3.83
CA ARG A 111 5.35 25.29 -4.83
C ARG A 111 5.34 26.03 -6.17
N ARG A 112 5.61 27.34 -6.16
CA ARG A 112 5.66 28.18 -7.36
C ARG A 112 7.03 28.27 -8.00
N ASP A 113 8.10 28.03 -7.24
CA ASP A 113 9.46 28.04 -7.78
C ASP A 113 9.71 26.72 -8.56
N PRO A 114 10.02 26.79 -9.86
CA PRO A 114 10.23 25.61 -10.69
C PRO A 114 11.31 24.67 -10.15
N HIS A 115 12.42 25.22 -9.63
CA HIS A 115 13.56 24.44 -9.13
C HIS A 115 13.26 23.80 -7.78
N LEU A 116 12.68 24.56 -6.84
CA LEU A 116 12.33 24.04 -5.51
C LEU A 116 11.20 23.00 -5.59
N LYS A 117 10.21 23.23 -6.46
CA LYS A 117 9.11 22.27 -6.72
C LYS A 117 9.63 20.92 -7.19
N GLU A 118 10.65 20.90 -8.05
CA GLU A 118 11.27 19.65 -8.52
C GLU A 118 11.98 18.87 -7.42
N LEU A 119 12.34 19.53 -6.31
CA LEU A 119 12.98 18.90 -5.15
C LEU A 119 11.98 18.32 -4.14
N VAL A 120 10.69 18.60 -4.30
CA VAL A 120 9.65 18.02 -3.44
C VAL A 120 9.57 16.52 -3.65
N ARG A 121 9.63 15.75 -2.56
CA ARG A 121 9.52 14.30 -2.56
C ARG A 121 8.42 13.87 -1.62
N GLY A 122 7.47 13.09 -2.15
CA GLY A 122 6.45 12.43 -1.34
C GLY A 122 7.00 11.12 -0.78
N ARG A 123 6.75 10.88 0.52
CA ARG A 123 6.96 9.58 1.17
C ARG A 123 5.68 8.78 1.04
N LEU A 124 5.75 7.65 0.36
CA LEU A 124 4.61 6.74 0.22
C LEU A 124 4.21 6.19 1.59
N LYS A 125 2.92 6.22 1.88
CA LYS A 125 2.38 5.56 3.07
C LYS A 125 2.83 4.10 3.12
N SER A 126 3.26 3.61 4.29
CA SER A 126 3.64 2.21 4.43
C SER A 126 2.43 1.31 4.19
N TRP A 127 2.61 0.15 3.54
CA TRP A 127 1.53 -0.83 3.39
C TRP A 127 0.99 -1.31 4.74
N ALA A 128 1.84 -1.40 5.76
CA ALA A 128 1.44 -1.76 7.12
C ALA A 128 0.41 -0.79 7.69
N ASP A 129 0.49 0.50 7.32
CA ASP A 129 -0.36 1.57 7.82
C ASP A 129 -1.65 1.77 7.00
N TYR A 130 -1.85 0.98 5.94
CA TYR A 130 -3.10 1.02 5.17
C TYR A 130 -4.25 0.44 5.99
N SER A 131 -5.35 1.18 6.05
CA SER A 131 -6.63 0.66 6.56
C SER A 131 -7.16 -0.50 5.70
N LYS A 132 -8.10 -1.28 6.22
CA LYS A 132 -8.78 -2.36 5.47
C LYS A 132 -9.36 -1.84 4.15
N LYS A 133 -9.98 -0.67 4.18
CA LYS A 133 -10.58 -0.04 2.99
C LYS A 133 -9.51 0.33 1.95
N GLU A 134 -8.42 0.97 2.38
CA GLU A 134 -7.33 1.35 1.48
C GLU A 134 -6.67 0.12 0.85
N ARG A 135 -6.44 -0.95 1.64
CA ARG A 135 -5.91 -2.21 1.12
C ARG A 135 -6.85 -2.83 0.10
N ARG A 136 -8.15 -2.89 0.39
CA ARG A 136 -9.14 -3.43 -0.54
C ARG A 136 -9.15 -2.63 -1.84
N THR A 137 -9.27 -1.31 -1.77
CA THR A 137 -9.27 -0.45 -2.97
C THR A 137 -8.00 -0.63 -3.80
N THR A 138 -6.83 -0.71 -3.15
CA THR A 138 -5.55 -0.92 -3.85
C THR A 138 -5.50 -2.30 -4.52
N MET A 139 -5.98 -3.35 -3.84
CA MET A 139 -6.03 -4.71 -4.38
C MET A 139 -7.01 -4.82 -5.55
N ASP A 140 -8.18 -4.23 -5.44
CA ASP A 140 -9.18 -4.19 -6.51
C ASP A 140 -8.63 -3.49 -7.75
N GLY A 141 -7.93 -2.35 -7.55
CA GLY A 141 -7.23 -1.65 -8.63
C GLY A 141 -6.13 -2.49 -9.29
N LEU A 142 -5.33 -3.19 -8.48
CA LEU A 142 -4.27 -4.07 -8.97
C LEU A 142 -4.83 -5.24 -9.78
N ILE A 143 -5.89 -5.88 -9.30
CA ILE A 143 -6.57 -6.97 -10.02
C ILE A 143 -7.12 -6.46 -11.34
N THR A 144 -7.80 -5.30 -11.34
CA THR A 144 -8.34 -4.68 -12.55
C THR A 144 -7.23 -4.44 -13.58
N GLU A 145 -6.12 -3.85 -13.17
CA GLU A 145 -4.98 -3.60 -14.06
C GLU A 145 -4.39 -4.90 -14.61
N MET A 146 -4.23 -5.93 -13.76
CA MET A 146 -3.71 -7.24 -14.19
C MET A 146 -4.62 -7.88 -15.24
N VAL A 147 -5.94 -7.82 -15.04
CA VAL A 147 -6.92 -8.33 -16.01
C VAL A 147 -6.88 -7.54 -17.32
N GLU A 148 -6.82 -6.22 -17.25
CA GLU A 148 -6.76 -5.35 -18.44
C GLU A 148 -5.51 -5.59 -19.31
N VAL A 149 -4.36 -5.89 -18.69
CA VAL A 149 -3.14 -6.24 -19.42
C VAL A 149 -3.07 -7.72 -19.81
N GLY A 150 -4.12 -8.50 -19.50
CA GLY A 150 -4.26 -9.88 -19.95
C GLY A 150 -3.53 -10.92 -19.09
N VAL A 151 -3.26 -10.63 -17.81
CA VAL A 151 -2.71 -11.63 -16.88
C VAL A 151 -3.75 -12.73 -16.65
N ASN A 152 -3.44 -13.94 -17.09
CA ASN A 152 -4.32 -15.12 -16.97
C ASN A 152 -3.52 -16.39 -16.74
N THR A 153 -2.64 -16.37 -15.73
CA THR A 153 -1.86 -17.54 -15.36
C THR A 153 -2.65 -18.47 -14.44
N PRO A 154 -2.31 -19.77 -14.37
CA PRO A 154 -2.91 -20.67 -13.38
C PRO A 154 -2.74 -20.15 -11.95
N HIS A 155 -1.58 -19.61 -11.63
CA HIS A 155 -1.29 -19.06 -10.29
C HIS A 155 -2.12 -17.82 -9.97
N PHE A 156 -2.35 -16.93 -10.92
CA PHE A 156 -3.26 -15.80 -10.73
C PHE A 156 -4.68 -16.26 -10.39
N ARG A 157 -5.19 -17.29 -11.10
CA ARG A 157 -6.52 -17.86 -10.82
C ARG A 157 -6.60 -18.48 -9.42
N GLU A 158 -5.57 -19.21 -9.00
CA GLU A 158 -5.49 -19.76 -7.63
C GLU A 158 -5.53 -18.66 -6.56
N ILE A 159 -4.82 -17.54 -6.78
CA ILE A 159 -4.86 -16.40 -5.87
C ILE A 159 -6.28 -15.83 -5.79
N MET A 160 -6.94 -15.63 -6.93
CA MET A 160 -8.30 -15.10 -7.00
C MET A 160 -9.32 -15.99 -6.29
N GLU A 161 -9.26 -17.31 -6.52
CA GLU A 161 -10.13 -18.29 -5.85
C GLU A 161 -9.90 -18.27 -4.33
N GLY A 162 -8.65 -18.21 -3.88
CA GLY A 162 -8.30 -18.12 -2.46
C GLY A 162 -8.82 -16.84 -1.82
N MET A 163 -8.79 -15.71 -2.53
CA MET A 163 -9.34 -14.44 -2.06
C MET A 163 -10.87 -14.49 -1.94
N GLU A 164 -11.57 -15.04 -2.93
CA GLU A 164 -13.02 -15.18 -2.89
C GLU A 164 -13.47 -16.04 -1.69
N ALA A 165 -12.73 -17.09 -1.36
CA ALA A 165 -13.02 -17.94 -0.20
C ALA A 165 -12.77 -17.22 1.15
N THR A 166 -11.82 -16.27 1.19
CA THR A 166 -11.39 -15.61 2.44
C THR A 166 -12.16 -14.31 2.73
N PHE A 167 -12.64 -13.60 1.70
CA PHE A 167 -13.23 -12.27 1.84
C PHE A 167 -14.74 -12.22 1.58
N LYS A 168 -15.38 -13.39 1.45
CA LYS A 168 -16.84 -13.54 1.53
C LYS A 168 -17.30 -13.47 2.99
#